data_8c26995b44bea719cad35c07a10102b0
#
_entry.id   8c26995b44bea719cad35c07a10102b0
#
_cell.length_a   1.000
_cell.length_b   1.000
_cell.length_c   1.000
_cell.angle_alpha   90.00
_cell.angle_beta   90.00
_cell.angle_gamma   90.00
#
_symmetry.space_group_name_H-M   'P 1'
#
loop_
_entity.id
_entity.type
_entity.pdbx_description
1 polymer ?
#
loop_
_entity_poly.entity_id
_entity_poly.type
_entity_poly.pdbx_seq_one_letter_code
_entity_poly.pdbx_strand_id
1 'polypeptide(L)'
;MPDLAPLGQVALIHERVRLEPLSDQHIEPLRAACAEDSDIWEIYPVSMLGEHFDPAAAFLISDAGRPGFAVIDRQTHTVVGMTRFINPDEHGVVEIGGTYIAPSVRGTGFNAVMKTLLLDHAFDCGYRKVEFRVDTRNTRSMAAVLKLGATQEGVLRKNRITWTGYERDTAVFGLLREEWRGEAER
;
A
#
# COMPACT_ATOMS: atom_id res chain seq x y z
N MET A 1 0.71 -4.42 -26.70
CA MET A 1 0.49 -3.92 -25.33
C MET A 1 0.47 -5.13 -24.41
N PRO A 2 0.92 -5.04 -23.17
CA PRO A 2 0.78 -6.16 -22.24
C PRO A 2 -0.70 -6.48 -22.02
N ASP A 3 -1.02 -7.77 -21.90
CA ASP A 3 -2.37 -8.21 -21.53
C ASP A 3 -2.50 -8.09 -20.00
N LEU A 4 -3.13 -7.01 -19.54
CA LEU A 4 -3.22 -6.66 -18.13
C LEU A 4 -4.55 -7.13 -17.54
N ALA A 5 -4.48 -7.98 -16.52
CA ALA A 5 -5.66 -8.39 -15.75
C ALA A 5 -6.03 -7.38 -14.66
N PRO A 6 -7.30 -7.32 -14.23
CA PRO A 6 -7.75 -6.44 -13.15
C PRO A 6 -7.09 -6.78 -11.80
N LEU A 7 -6.64 -5.75 -11.06
CA LEU A 7 -5.91 -5.90 -9.80
C LEU A 7 -6.80 -6.06 -8.55
N GLY A 8 -8.06 -5.67 -8.60
CA GLY A 8 -8.88 -5.46 -7.40
C GLY A 8 -10.02 -6.46 -7.18
N GLN A 9 -10.08 -7.57 -7.93
CA GLN A 9 -11.27 -8.43 -7.95
C GLN A 9 -11.20 -9.67 -7.06
N VAL A 10 -10.03 -9.97 -6.49
CA VAL A 10 -9.81 -11.20 -5.72
C VAL A 10 -9.19 -10.92 -4.36
N ALA A 11 -9.50 -11.77 -3.38
CA ALA A 11 -8.79 -11.76 -2.12
C ALA A 11 -7.41 -12.41 -2.28
N LEU A 12 -6.37 -11.81 -1.70
CA LEU A 12 -5.02 -12.37 -1.67
C LEU A 12 -4.77 -12.98 -0.30
N ILE A 13 -4.30 -14.22 -0.24
CA ILE A 13 -4.28 -15.01 1.00
C ILE A 13 -2.92 -15.63 1.24
N HIS A 14 -2.39 -15.38 2.42
CA HIS A 14 -1.25 -16.07 3.02
C HIS A 14 -1.68 -16.62 4.40
N GLU A 15 -0.91 -17.52 5.02
CA GLU A 15 -1.27 -18.08 6.33
C GLU A 15 -1.45 -17.01 7.43
N ARG A 16 -0.72 -15.89 7.37
CA ARG A 16 -0.77 -14.78 8.35
C ARG A 16 -1.60 -13.59 7.92
N VAL A 17 -1.71 -13.35 6.63
CA VAL A 17 -2.27 -12.11 6.06
C VAL A 17 -3.35 -12.46 5.06
N ARG A 18 -4.47 -11.74 5.11
CA ARG A 18 -5.49 -11.75 4.08
C ARG A 18 -5.76 -10.31 3.63
N LEU A 19 -5.75 -10.10 2.33
CA LEU A 19 -6.13 -8.84 1.70
C LEU A 19 -7.48 -9.06 1.04
N GLU A 20 -8.51 -8.35 1.50
CA GLU A 20 -9.84 -8.39 0.89
C GLU A 20 -10.11 -7.09 0.14
N PRO A 21 -10.74 -7.13 -1.04
CA PRO A 21 -11.22 -5.91 -1.67
C PRO A 21 -12.00 -5.06 -0.68
N LEU A 22 -11.61 -3.79 -0.56
CA LEU A 22 -12.18 -2.88 0.45
C LEU A 22 -13.67 -2.64 0.17
N SER A 23 -14.50 -2.76 1.18
CA SER A 23 -15.95 -2.59 1.12
C SER A 23 -16.50 -2.03 2.43
N ASP A 24 -17.80 -1.69 2.46
CA ASP A 24 -18.45 -1.08 3.63
C ASP A 24 -18.26 -1.87 4.93
N GLN A 25 -18.25 -3.20 4.86
CA GLN A 25 -18.04 -4.05 6.04
C GLN A 25 -16.70 -3.83 6.76
N HIS A 26 -15.70 -3.28 6.04
CA HIS A 26 -14.36 -3.05 6.58
C HIS A 26 -14.21 -1.67 7.23
N ILE A 27 -15.17 -0.75 7.06
CA ILE A 27 -15.01 0.67 7.40
C ILE A 27 -14.86 0.87 8.90
N GLU A 28 -15.77 0.33 9.72
CA GLU A 28 -15.67 0.50 11.17
C GLU A 28 -14.47 -0.22 11.79
N PRO A 29 -14.14 -1.47 11.39
CA PRO A 29 -12.88 -2.09 11.82
C PRO A 29 -11.64 -1.30 11.39
N LEU A 30 -11.62 -0.72 10.20
CA LEU A 30 -10.52 0.12 9.71
C LEU A 30 -10.40 1.41 10.50
N ARG A 31 -11.53 2.05 10.85
CA ARG A 31 -11.56 3.24 11.72
C ARG A 31 -10.87 2.96 13.06
N ALA A 32 -11.21 1.83 13.67
CA ALA A 32 -10.60 1.40 14.94
C ALA A 32 -9.09 1.19 14.78
N ALA A 33 -8.66 0.49 13.75
CA ALA A 33 -7.23 0.27 13.47
C ALA A 33 -6.47 1.58 13.23
N CYS A 34 -7.06 2.53 12.48
CA CYS A 34 -6.43 3.83 12.20
C CYS A 34 -6.26 4.69 13.46
N ALA A 35 -7.16 4.54 14.43
CA ALA A 35 -7.11 5.28 15.70
C ALA A 35 -6.01 4.80 16.67
N GLU A 36 -5.41 3.63 16.43
CA GLU A 36 -4.33 3.10 17.28
C GLU A 36 -3.02 3.90 17.21
N ASP A 37 -2.84 4.72 16.17
CA ASP A 37 -1.62 5.53 15.98
C ASP A 37 -2.00 6.89 15.38
N SER A 38 -2.16 7.89 16.25
CA SER A 38 -2.54 9.25 15.82
C SER A 38 -1.43 9.97 15.06
N ASP A 39 -0.18 9.78 15.46
CA ASP A 39 0.95 10.59 15.01
C ASP A 39 1.42 10.23 13.59
N ILE A 40 1.19 8.97 13.21
CA ILE A 40 1.60 8.50 11.87
C ILE A 40 0.96 9.30 10.75
N TRP A 41 -0.25 9.84 10.97
CA TRP A 41 -1.01 10.52 9.93
C TRP A 41 -0.39 11.85 9.50
N GLU A 42 0.49 12.44 10.29
CA GLU A 42 1.23 13.66 9.92
C GLU A 42 2.12 13.50 8.69
N ILE A 43 2.59 12.28 8.43
CA ILE A 43 3.41 11.96 7.26
C ILE A 43 2.61 11.41 6.08
N TYR A 44 1.29 11.19 6.25
CA TYR A 44 0.42 10.78 5.16
C TYR A 44 -0.15 11.99 4.42
N PRO A 45 -0.50 11.84 3.12
CA PRO A 45 -1.12 12.93 2.35
C PRO A 45 -2.49 13.34 2.89
N VAL A 46 -3.19 12.42 3.54
CA VAL A 46 -4.51 12.59 4.15
C VAL A 46 -4.52 11.97 5.53
N SER A 47 -5.37 12.49 6.43
CA SER A 47 -5.62 11.88 7.73
C SER A 47 -6.76 10.86 7.64
N MET A 48 -6.65 9.78 8.45
CA MET A 48 -7.73 8.80 8.66
C MET A 48 -8.24 8.85 10.09
N LEU A 49 -8.24 10.04 10.71
CA LEU A 49 -8.72 10.26 12.07
C LEU A 49 -9.88 11.25 12.13
N GLY A 50 -10.75 11.08 13.12
CA GLY A 50 -11.83 12.00 13.43
C GLY A 50 -12.69 12.34 12.22
N GLU A 51 -12.95 13.62 11.98
CA GLU A 51 -13.76 14.12 10.87
C GLU A 51 -13.17 13.85 9.48
N HIS A 52 -11.88 13.56 9.38
CA HIS A 52 -11.22 13.25 8.13
C HIS A 52 -11.46 11.81 7.67
N PHE A 53 -11.86 10.92 8.58
CA PHE A 53 -11.97 9.49 8.26
C PHE A 53 -13.04 9.20 7.21
N ASP A 54 -14.29 9.68 7.43
CA ASP A 54 -15.41 9.33 6.55
C ASP A 54 -15.22 9.78 5.10
N PRO A 55 -14.80 11.02 4.82
CA PRO A 55 -14.49 11.43 3.45
C PRO A 55 -13.38 10.60 2.80
N ALA A 56 -12.32 10.27 3.56
CA ALA A 56 -11.21 9.48 3.06
C ALA A 56 -11.62 8.02 2.79
N ALA A 57 -12.40 7.40 3.68
CA ALA A 57 -12.91 6.04 3.51
C ALA A 57 -13.87 5.94 2.32
N ALA A 58 -14.79 6.89 2.17
CA ALA A 58 -15.69 6.96 1.01
C ALA A 58 -14.91 7.06 -0.31
N PHE A 59 -13.86 7.88 -0.35
CA PHE A 59 -12.98 7.98 -1.52
C PHE A 59 -12.26 6.65 -1.81
N LEU A 60 -11.77 5.95 -0.78
CA LEU A 60 -11.08 4.67 -0.93
C LEU A 60 -11.96 3.58 -1.55
N ILE A 61 -13.26 3.55 -1.20
CA ILE A 61 -14.23 2.58 -1.74
C ILE A 61 -14.68 2.97 -3.16
N SER A 62 -14.94 4.24 -3.40
CA SER A 62 -15.51 4.72 -4.67
C SER A 62 -14.53 4.76 -5.84
N ASP A 63 -13.22 4.75 -5.58
CA ASP A 63 -12.18 4.90 -6.59
C ASP A 63 -11.86 3.56 -7.29
N ALA A 64 -12.71 3.16 -8.23
CA ALA A 64 -12.55 1.92 -8.99
C ALA A 64 -11.22 1.85 -9.80
N GLY A 65 -10.63 2.99 -10.13
CA GLY A 65 -9.33 3.06 -10.81
C GLY A 65 -8.13 2.79 -9.91
N ARG A 66 -8.36 2.70 -8.58
CA ARG A 66 -7.33 2.49 -7.57
C ARG A 66 -7.77 1.45 -6.54
N PRO A 67 -7.81 0.17 -6.92
CA PRO A 67 -8.38 -0.86 -6.06
C PRO A 67 -7.68 -0.93 -4.71
N GLY A 68 -8.48 -0.79 -3.65
CA GLY A 68 -8.06 -0.86 -2.26
C GLY A 68 -8.36 -2.21 -1.64
N PHE A 69 -7.57 -2.56 -0.62
CA PHE A 69 -7.72 -3.77 0.18
C PHE A 69 -7.75 -3.44 1.66
N ALA A 70 -8.67 -4.07 2.39
CA ALA A 70 -8.56 -4.21 3.82
C ALA A 70 -7.46 -5.24 4.13
N VAL A 71 -6.60 -4.92 5.08
CA VAL A 71 -5.52 -5.79 5.55
C VAL A 71 -5.98 -6.48 6.82
N ILE A 72 -6.10 -7.81 6.78
CA ILE A 72 -6.64 -8.62 7.87
C ILE A 72 -5.53 -9.51 8.43
N ASP A 73 -5.34 -9.46 9.74
CA ASP A 73 -4.53 -10.44 10.47
C ASP A 73 -5.36 -11.72 10.65
N ARG A 74 -4.87 -12.82 10.08
CA ARG A 74 -5.55 -14.11 10.12
C ARG A 74 -5.45 -14.82 11.46
N GLN A 75 -4.56 -14.40 12.34
CA GLN A 75 -4.48 -14.96 13.70
C GLN A 75 -5.57 -14.39 14.60
N THR A 76 -5.84 -13.09 14.47
CA THR A 76 -6.85 -12.40 15.29
C THR A 76 -8.19 -12.21 14.57
N HIS A 77 -8.22 -12.44 13.25
CA HIS A 77 -9.37 -12.18 12.37
C HIS A 77 -9.82 -10.70 12.38
N THR A 78 -8.89 -9.77 12.66
CA THR A 78 -9.17 -8.33 12.73
C THR A 78 -8.59 -7.58 11.53
N VAL A 79 -9.26 -6.51 11.12
CA VAL A 79 -8.71 -5.54 10.18
C VAL A 79 -7.62 -4.76 10.91
N VAL A 80 -6.40 -4.82 10.42
CA VAL A 80 -5.22 -4.15 10.99
C VAL A 80 -4.66 -3.06 10.09
N GLY A 81 -5.35 -2.73 9.00
CA GLY A 81 -4.91 -1.68 8.11
C GLY A 81 -5.54 -1.72 6.73
N MET A 82 -4.92 -0.99 5.81
CA MET A 82 -5.31 -0.90 4.42
C MET A 82 -4.09 -0.77 3.51
N THR A 83 -4.28 -1.10 2.24
CA THR A 83 -3.30 -0.86 1.17
C THR A 83 -4.04 -0.77 -0.16
N ARG A 84 -3.41 -0.29 -1.23
CA ARG A 84 -4.05 -0.18 -2.54
C ARG A 84 -3.06 -0.20 -3.68
N PHE A 85 -3.56 -0.53 -4.86
CA PHE A 85 -2.93 -0.21 -6.12
C PHE A 85 -3.34 1.19 -6.57
N ILE A 86 -2.40 1.96 -7.13
CA ILE A 86 -2.61 3.36 -7.52
C ILE A 86 -2.07 3.55 -8.93
N ASN A 87 -2.83 4.27 -9.76
CA ASN A 87 -2.44 4.65 -11.12
C ASN A 87 -1.93 3.47 -11.98
N PRO A 88 -2.65 2.33 -12.05
CA PRO A 88 -2.30 1.30 -13.03
C PRO A 88 -2.39 1.91 -14.44
N ASP A 89 -1.36 1.71 -15.26
CA ASP A 89 -1.31 2.27 -16.61
C ASP A 89 -1.23 1.19 -17.69
N GLU A 90 -1.49 1.60 -18.93
CA GLU A 90 -1.46 0.73 -20.10
C GLU A 90 -0.06 0.22 -20.49
N HIS A 91 0.98 0.80 -19.90
CA HIS A 91 2.37 0.38 -20.07
C HIS A 91 2.80 -0.70 -19.09
N GLY A 92 1.89 -1.14 -18.20
CA GLY A 92 2.13 -2.16 -17.20
C GLY A 92 2.93 -1.66 -16.00
N VAL A 93 2.75 -0.40 -15.63
CA VAL A 93 3.29 0.16 -14.39
C VAL A 93 2.16 0.39 -13.40
N VAL A 94 2.39 0.07 -12.13
CA VAL A 94 1.41 0.31 -11.04
C VAL A 94 2.15 0.69 -9.75
N GLU A 95 1.57 1.59 -8.96
CA GLU A 95 2.08 1.92 -7.62
C GLU A 95 1.37 1.06 -6.57
N ILE A 96 2.13 0.52 -5.61
CA ILE A 96 1.58 0.02 -4.34
C ILE A 96 1.75 1.12 -3.29
N GLY A 97 0.63 1.71 -2.84
CA GLY A 97 0.63 2.84 -1.94
C GLY A 97 -0.58 2.89 -1.00
N GLY A 98 -0.77 4.05 -0.34
CA GLY A 98 -1.86 4.22 0.61
C GLY A 98 -1.87 3.18 1.74
N THR A 99 -0.68 2.66 2.09
CA THR A 99 -0.54 1.55 3.03
C THR A 99 -0.44 2.06 4.46
N TYR A 100 -1.36 1.64 5.28
CA TYR A 100 -1.30 1.74 6.74
C TYR A 100 -1.44 0.35 7.35
N ILE A 101 -0.67 0.07 8.39
CA ILE A 101 -0.84 -1.10 9.27
C ILE A 101 -0.73 -0.66 10.73
N ALA A 102 -1.58 -1.24 11.58
CA ALA A 102 -1.65 -0.96 13.01
C ALA A 102 -0.33 -1.29 13.73
N PRO A 103 -0.01 -0.59 14.85
CA PRO A 103 1.18 -0.85 15.65
C PRO A 103 1.37 -2.31 16.04
N SER A 104 0.29 -3.02 16.35
CA SER A 104 0.28 -4.41 16.79
C SER A 104 0.96 -5.40 15.84
N VAL A 105 0.99 -5.11 14.55
CA VAL A 105 1.61 -5.99 13.53
C VAL A 105 2.94 -5.46 12.98
N ARG A 106 3.37 -4.28 13.41
CA ARG A 106 4.64 -3.68 12.96
C ARG A 106 5.85 -4.42 13.56
N GLY A 107 6.93 -4.54 12.79
CA GLY A 107 8.17 -5.20 13.24
C GLY A 107 8.12 -6.73 13.29
N THR A 108 6.98 -7.36 12.94
CA THR A 108 6.76 -8.81 13.00
C THR A 108 7.00 -9.53 11.66
N GLY A 109 7.45 -8.84 10.63
CA GLY A 109 7.51 -9.35 9.26
C GLY A 109 6.18 -9.27 8.49
N PHE A 110 5.09 -8.89 9.15
CA PHE A 110 3.74 -8.83 8.57
C PHE A 110 3.67 -7.96 7.30
N ASN A 111 4.30 -6.77 7.33
CA ASN A 111 4.34 -5.88 6.17
C ASN A 111 5.06 -6.51 4.96
N ALA A 112 6.13 -7.28 5.19
CA ALA A 112 6.85 -7.96 4.12
C ALA A 112 5.94 -8.99 3.44
N VAL A 113 5.27 -9.84 4.21
CA VAL A 113 4.29 -10.82 3.69
C VAL A 113 3.18 -10.16 2.90
N MET A 114 2.60 -9.08 3.44
CA MET A 114 1.56 -8.31 2.74
C MET A 114 2.06 -7.76 1.41
N LYS A 115 3.26 -7.17 1.39
CA LYS A 115 3.84 -6.61 0.16
C LYS A 115 4.18 -7.70 -0.85
N THR A 116 4.67 -8.86 -0.41
CA THR A 116 4.90 -10.02 -1.28
C THR A 116 3.62 -10.43 -2.00
N LEU A 117 2.50 -10.57 -1.29
CA LEU A 117 1.21 -10.90 -1.91
C LEU A 117 0.80 -9.90 -2.99
N LEU A 118 1.00 -8.60 -2.75
CA LEU A 118 0.66 -7.56 -3.73
C LEU A 118 1.60 -7.57 -4.94
N LEU A 119 2.90 -7.79 -4.72
CA LEU A 119 3.90 -7.87 -5.79
C LEU A 119 3.64 -9.08 -6.69
N ASP A 120 3.46 -10.26 -6.10
CA ASP A 120 3.15 -11.49 -6.84
C ASP A 120 1.88 -11.28 -7.67
N HIS A 121 0.82 -10.76 -7.05
CA HIS A 121 -0.44 -10.50 -7.75
C HIS A 121 -0.28 -9.50 -8.90
N ALA A 122 0.42 -8.38 -8.69
CA ALA A 122 0.63 -7.39 -9.75
C ALA A 122 1.40 -7.99 -10.94
N PHE A 123 2.45 -8.73 -10.66
CA PHE A 123 3.25 -9.36 -11.70
C PHE A 123 2.51 -10.50 -12.41
N ASP A 124 1.68 -11.26 -11.71
CA ASP A 124 0.80 -12.29 -12.31
C ASP A 124 -0.31 -11.67 -13.16
N CYS A 125 -0.80 -10.48 -12.79
CA CYS A 125 -1.76 -9.70 -13.59
C CYS A 125 -1.14 -9.04 -14.84
N GLY A 126 0.14 -9.28 -15.13
CA GLY A 126 0.78 -8.80 -16.36
C GLY A 126 1.60 -7.51 -16.19
N TYR A 127 1.59 -6.87 -15.03
CA TYR A 127 2.40 -5.68 -14.78
C TYR A 127 3.89 -6.01 -14.86
N ARG A 128 4.69 -5.09 -15.41
CA ARG A 128 6.13 -5.26 -15.58
C ARG A 128 6.94 -4.52 -14.53
N LYS A 129 6.34 -3.53 -13.85
CA LYS A 129 6.98 -2.69 -12.85
C LYS A 129 6.00 -2.31 -11.77
N VAL A 130 6.44 -2.39 -10.51
CA VAL A 130 5.75 -1.84 -9.36
C VAL A 130 6.53 -0.64 -8.82
N GLU A 131 5.84 0.48 -8.61
CA GLU A 131 6.40 1.67 -7.96
C GLU A 131 5.96 1.78 -6.50
N PHE A 132 6.81 2.46 -5.71
CA PHE A 132 6.48 2.92 -4.36
C PHE A 132 6.84 4.40 -4.25
N ARG A 133 5.96 5.20 -3.65
CA ARG A 133 6.15 6.63 -3.45
C ARG A 133 6.06 6.96 -1.97
N VAL A 134 7.21 7.23 -1.35
CA VAL A 134 7.36 7.36 0.10
C VAL A 134 7.76 8.78 0.47
N ASP A 135 7.11 9.34 1.51
CA ASP A 135 7.57 10.60 2.13
C ASP A 135 9.00 10.42 2.65
N THR A 136 9.91 11.33 2.32
CA THR A 136 11.33 11.21 2.71
C THR A 136 11.54 11.23 4.21
N ARG A 137 10.57 11.70 5.00
CA ARG A 137 10.57 11.61 6.47
C ARG A 137 10.27 10.19 6.96
N ASN A 138 9.62 9.34 6.15
CA ASN A 138 9.27 7.97 6.52
C ASN A 138 10.42 7.00 6.22
N THR A 139 11.52 7.13 6.97
CA THR A 139 12.73 6.30 6.80
C THR A 139 12.46 4.82 7.00
N ARG A 140 11.50 4.47 7.89
CA ARG A 140 11.06 3.09 8.10
C ARG A 140 10.43 2.48 6.84
N SER A 141 9.55 3.23 6.17
CA SER A 141 8.93 2.77 4.92
C SER A 141 9.94 2.65 3.80
N MET A 142 10.86 3.62 3.66
CA MET A 142 11.94 3.55 2.67
C MET A 142 12.82 2.29 2.88
N ALA A 143 13.22 2.02 4.12
CA ALA A 143 14.00 0.82 4.46
C ALA A 143 13.22 -0.48 4.15
N ALA A 144 11.91 -0.50 4.40
CA ALA A 144 11.08 -1.67 4.09
C ALA A 144 10.97 -1.92 2.59
N VAL A 145 10.84 -0.87 1.78
CA VAL A 145 10.78 -0.97 0.31
C VAL A 145 12.12 -1.45 -0.27
N LEU A 146 13.24 -0.92 0.23
CA LEU A 146 14.58 -1.37 -0.18
C LEU A 146 14.80 -2.86 0.15
N LYS A 147 14.30 -3.35 1.29
CA LYS A 147 14.40 -4.78 1.66
C LYS A 147 13.59 -5.71 0.74
N LEU A 148 12.63 -5.19 -0.01
CA LEU A 148 11.92 -5.95 -1.04
C LEU A 148 12.71 -6.05 -2.36
N GLY A 149 13.89 -5.45 -2.44
CA GLY A 149 14.72 -5.42 -3.65
C GLY A 149 14.44 -4.22 -4.57
N ALA A 150 13.54 -3.30 -4.19
CA ALA A 150 13.26 -2.13 -5.02
C ALA A 150 14.45 -1.16 -5.06
N THR A 151 14.68 -0.55 -6.22
CA THR A 151 15.71 0.47 -6.44
C THR A 151 15.13 1.86 -6.28
N GLN A 152 15.84 2.77 -5.58
CA GLN A 152 15.45 4.17 -5.54
C GLN A 152 15.79 4.85 -6.88
N GLU A 153 14.77 5.33 -7.58
CA GLU A 153 14.90 5.96 -8.90
C GLU A 153 15.06 7.48 -8.84
N GLY A 154 14.67 8.10 -7.72
CA GLY A 154 14.81 9.54 -7.55
C GLY A 154 14.05 10.11 -6.36
N VAL A 155 14.09 11.45 -6.26
CA VAL A 155 13.31 12.23 -5.29
C VAL A 155 12.61 13.38 -6.01
N LEU A 156 11.29 13.42 -5.87
CA LEU A 156 10.45 14.52 -6.32
C LEU A 156 10.35 15.56 -5.21
N ARG A 157 11.02 16.70 -5.37
CA ARG A 157 11.03 17.75 -4.35
C ARG A 157 9.71 18.50 -4.35
N LYS A 158 9.14 18.74 -3.13
CA LYS A 158 7.92 19.54 -2.90
C LYS A 158 6.76 19.19 -3.84
N ASN A 159 6.63 17.92 -4.21
CA ASN A 159 5.67 17.50 -5.22
C ASN A 159 4.26 17.29 -4.66
N ARG A 160 4.08 17.41 -3.36
CA ARG A 160 2.78 17.26 -2.70
C ARG A 160 2.71 18.10 -1.43
N ILE A 161 1.54 18.64 -1.13
CA ILE A 161 1.22 19.25 0.16
C ILE A 161 0.38 18.24 0.94
N THR A 162 0.78 17.94 2.18
CA THR A 162 0.02 17.06 3.08
C THR A 162 -1.17 17.81 3.68
N TRP A 163 -2.10 17.10 4.30
CA TRP A 163 -3.26 17.70 5.00
C TRP A 163 -2.85 18.68 6.12
N THR A 164 -1.63 18.54 6.67
CA THR A 164 -1.06 19.47 7.67
C THR A 164 -0.47 20.74 7.04
N GLY A 165 -0.47 20.87 5.71
CA GLY A 165 0.16 21.98 4.99
C GLY A 165 1.68 21.81 4.75
N TYR A 166 2.26 20.66 5.11
CA TYR A 166 3.68 20.39 4.88
C TYR A 166 3.96 20.12 3.40
N GLU A 167 4.96 20.81 2.84
CA GLU A 167 5.47 20.57 1.48
C GLU A 167 6.38 19.32 1.49
N ARG A 168 5.83 18.23 0.99
CA ARG A 168 6.45 16.92 1.02
C ARG A 168 7.42 16.68 -0.13
N ASP A 169 8.61 16.18 0.18
CA ASP A 169 9.48 15.49 -0.78
C ASP A 169 9.13 14.01 -0.83
N THR A 170 9.08 13.45 -2.04
CA THR A 170 8.72 12.04 -2.26
C THR A 170 9.87 11.28 -2.88
N ALA A 171 10.39 10.28 -2.18
CA ALA A 171 11.29 9.28 -2.74
C ALA A 171 10.47 8.29 -3.60
N VAL A 172 10.94 8.04 -4.83
CA VAL A 172 10.35 7.12 -5.79
C VAL A 172 11.23 5.90 -5.90
N PHE A 173 10.62 4.72 -5.75
CA PHE A 173 11.29 3.43 -5.89
C PHE A 173 10.57 2.63 -6.97
N GLY A 174 11.34 1.83 -7.72
CA GLY A 174 10.84 0.88 -8.71
C GLY A 174 11.33 -0.53 -8.42
N LEU A 175 10.49 -1.51 -8.74
CA LEU A 175 10.84 -2.94 -8.72
C LEU A 175 10.32 -3.56 -10.01
N LEU A 176 11.22 -4.17 -10.78
CA LEU A 176 10.89 -4.81 -12.04
C LEU A 176 10.50 -6.28 -11.80
N ARG A 177 9.65 -6.82 -12.68
CA ARG A 177 9.22 -8.22 -12.61
C ARG A 177 10.40 -9.19 -12.62
N GLU A 178 11.39 -8.95 -13.48
CA GLU A 178 12.58 -9.79 -13.60
C GLU A 178 13.48 -9.73 -12.36
N GLU A 179 13.52 -8.59 -11.67
CA GLU A 179 14.25 -8.45 -10.39
C GLU A 179 13.56 -9.25 -9.29
N TRP A 180 12.24 -9.15 -9.17
CA TRP A 180 11.45 -9.86 -8.18
C TRP A 180 11.54 -11.40 -8.35
N ARG A 181 11.35 -11.89 -9.57
CA ARG A 181 11.40 -13.33 -9.85
C ARG A 181 12.80 -13.90 -9.78
N GLY A 182 13.83 -13.13 -10.11
CA GLY A 182 15.24 -13.54 -9.98
C GLY A 182 15.71 -13.68 -8.52
N GLU A 183 15.04 -13.03 -7.56
CA GLU A 183 15.30 -13.23 -6.12
C GLU A 183 14.57 -14.46 -5.56
N ALA A 184 13.42 -14.84 -6.13
CA ALA A 184 12.67 -16.04 -5.73
C ALA A 184 13.38 -17.36 -6.11
N GLU A 185 14.33 -17.31 -7.04
CA GLU A 185 15.13 -18.47 -7.48
C GLU A 185 16.50 -18.60 -6.77
N ARG A 186 16.82 -17.67 -5.83
CA ARG A 186 18.04 -17.70 -4.99
C ARG A 186 17.73 -18.02 -3.54
#